data_610682b86e6c630af923213dba15feda
#
_entry.id   610682b86e6c630af923213dba15feda
#
_cell.length_a   1.000
_cell.length_b   1.000
_cell.length_c   1.000
_cell.angle_alpha   90.00
_cell.angle_beta   90.00
_cell.angle_gamma   90.00
#
_symmetry.space_group_name_H-M   'P 1'
#
loop_
_entity.id
_entity.type
_entity.pdbx_description
1 polymer ?
#
loop_
_entity_poly.entity_id
_entity_poly.type
_entity_poly.pdbx_seq_one_letter_code
_entity_poly.pdbx_strand_id
1 'polypeptide(L)'
;MTRRVGIVYCERIQDASCVGCTKCYKAIAERSFAFAEPGEPVQLVFMTGCGDCPGLVLPRLDLEKMVMDSLDVGFDALYFGTCVKKAKAMMNCPMNLEGICAKIEEKFGVPVIVGTHDY
;
A
#
# COMPACT_ATOMS: atom_id res chain seq x y z
N MET A 1 -6.29 19.78 -4.27
CA MET A 1 -5.82 19.26 -2.97
C MET A 1 -4.87 18.09 -3.19
N THR A 2 -3.89 17.94 -2.32
CA THR A 2 -2.97 16.81 -2.40
C THR A 2 -3.58 15.60 -1.69
N ARG A 3 -3.62 14.47 -2.37
CA ARG A 3 -4.11 13.21 -1.81
C ARG A 3 -2.94 12.50 -1.11
N ARG A 4 -3.10 12.25 0.18
CA ARG A 4 -2.06 11.59 0.98
C ARG A 4 -2.33 10.09 0.97
N VAL A 5 -1.32 9.31 0.63
CA VAL A 5 -1.50 7.86 0.48
C VAL A 5 -0.44 7.09 1.25
N GLY A 6 -0.81 5.89 1.68
CA GLY A 6 0.11 4.89 2.19
C GLY A 6 0.17 3.71 1.24
N ILE A 7 1.27 2.99 1.23
CA ILE A 7 1.45 1.80 0.40
C ILE A 7 1.92 0.64 1.27
N VAL A 8 1.29 -0.52 1.07
CA VAL A 8 1.77 -1.79 1.64
C VAL A 8 2.33 -2.64 0.49
N TYR A 9 3.59 -3.05 0.60
CA TYR A 9 4.24 -3.86 -0.43
C TYR A 9 4.49 -5.29 0.04
N CYS A 10 4.71 -6.20 -0.91
CA CYS A 10 5.10 -7.57 -0.61
C CYS A 10 6.62 -7.64 -0.41
N GLU A 11 7.07 -7.99 0.78
CA GLU A 11 8.49 -8.00 1.10
C GLU A 11 9.27 -9.00 0.23
N ARG A 12 8.69 -10.15 -0.10
CA ARG A 12 9.37 -11.15 -0.92
C ARG A 12 9.53 -10.70 -2.37
N ILE A 13 8.48 -10.11 -2.96
CA ILE A 13 8.56 -9.59 -4.32
C ILE A 13 9.47 -8.36 -4.36
N GLN A 14 9.38 -7.51 -3.35
CA GLN A 14 10.22 -6.33 -3.25
C GLN A 14 11.70 -6.72 -3.23
N ASP A 15 12.07 -7.76 -2.49
CA ASP A 15 13.45 -8.24 -2.42
C ASP A 15 13.94 -8.87 -3.72
N ALA A 16 13.02 -9.37 -4.55
CA ALA A 16 13.38 -10.12 -5.76
C ALA A 16 13.30 -9.28 -7.04
N SER A 17 12.20 -8.56 -7.26
CA SER A 17 11.95 -7.89 -8.54
C SER A 17 11.49 -6.45 -8.43
N CYS A 18 11.17 -5.97 -7.23
CA CYS A 18 10.76 -4.59 -7.01
C CYS A 18 11.64 -3.92 -5.97
N VAL A 19 12.93 -4.18 -6.02
CA VAL A 19 13.89 -3.60 -5.08
C VAL A 19 13.84 -2.08 -5.15
N GLY A 20 13.68 -1.43 -3.99
CA GLY A 20 13.61 0.02 -3.89
C GLY A 20 12.26 0.62 -4.26
N CYS A 21 11.31 -0.19 -4.71
CA CYS A 21 9.95 0.25 -5.04
C CYS A 21 9.89 1.36 -6.10
N THR A 22 10.87 1.41 -6.99
CA THR A 22 10.97 2.47 -8.02
C THR A 22 9.73 2.56 -8.90
N LYS A 23 9.12 1.42 -9.22
CA LYS A 23 7.91 1.41 -10.06
C LYS A 23 6.74 2.13 -9.38
N CYS A 24 6.57 1.93 -8.07
CA CYS A 24 5.54 2.64 -7.31
C CYS A 24 5.84 4.14 -7.25
N TYR A 25 7.08 4.52 -6.98
CA TYR A 25 7.47 5.93 -6.93
C TYR A 25 7.28 6.62 -8.28
N LYS A 26 7.62 5.92 -9.37
CA LYS A 26 7.43 6.47 -10.72
C LYS A 26 5.94 6.65 -11.03
N ALA A 27 5.11 5.68 -10.67
CA ALA A 27 3.66 5.78 -10.88
C ALA A 27 3.07 6.97 -10.12
N ILE A 28 3.52 7.23 -8.90
CA ILE A 28 3.10 8.38 -8.11
C ILE A 28 3.56 9.68 -8.78
N ALA A 29 4.82 9.77 -9.15
CA ALA A 29 5.39 10.99 -9.73
C ALA A 29 4.72 11.36 -11.05
N GLU A 30 4.41 10.37 -11.88
CA GLU A 30 3.76 10.58 -13.19
C GLU A 30 2.25 10.59 -13.11
N ARG A 31 1.68 10.30 -11.94
CA ARG A 31 0.24 10.13 -11.72
C ARG A 31 -0.36 9.16 -12.74
N SER A 32 0.28 7.99 -12.86
CA SER A 32 -0.11 6.95 -13.81
C SER A 32 -0.71 5.74 -13.09
N PHE A 33 -1.32 4.84 -13.86
CA PHE A 33 -1.95 3.62 -13.37
C PHE A 33 -2.95 3.93 -12.25
N ALA A 34 -2.74 3.38 -11.04
CA ALA A 34 -3.66 3.59 -9.92
C ALA A 34 -3.73 5.04 -9.46
N PHE A 35 -2.74 5.86 -9.77
CA PHE A 35 -2.66 7.26 -9.37
C PHE A 35 -3.13 8.24 -10.45
N ALA A 36 -3.60 7.73 -11.59
CA ALA A 36 -4.13 8.57 -12.66
C ALA A 36 -5.47 9.21 -12.29
N GLU A 37 -6.28 8.52 -11.51
CA GLU A 37 -7.57 9.00 -11.06
C GLU A 37 -7.53 9.24 -9.54
N PRO A 38 -8.14 10.32 -9.05
CA PRO A 38 -8.90 11.34 -9.76
C PRO A 38 -8.06 12.48 -10.36
N GLY A 39 -6.77 12.28 -10.58
CA GLY A 39 -5.90 13.28 -11.19
C GLY A 39 -5.36 14.34 -10.24
N GLU A 40 -5.55 14.15 -8.95
CA GLU A 40 -5.00 15.03 -7.93
C GLU A 40 -3.51 14.75 -7.71
N PRO A 41 -2.72 15.74 -7.26
CA PRO A 41 -1.36 15.45 -6.80
C PRO A 41 -1.40 14.43 -5.67
N VAL A 42 -0.44 13.53 -5.66
CA VAL A 42 -0.34 12.44 -4.68
C VAL A 42 0.93 12.61 -3.86
N GLN A 43 0.79 12.50 -2.55
CA GLN A 43 1.92 12.50 -1.62
C GLN A 43 1.97 11.17 -0.90
N LEU A 44 3.10 10.48 -0.98
CA LEU A 44 3.31 9.26 -0.23
C LEU A 44 3.73 9.64 1.19
N VAL A 45 2.91 9.27 2.18
CA VAL A 45 3.18 9.61 3.58
C VAL A 45 3.76 8.45 4.36
N PHE A 46 3.53 7.20 3.92
CA PHE A 46 4.23 6.06 4.47
C PHE A 46 4.24 4.89 3.49
N MET A 47 5.19 3.98 3.71
CA MET A 47 5.28 2.73 2.97
C MET A 47 5.74 1.66 3.94
N THR A 48 5.03 0.56 4.00
CA THR A 48 5.36 -0.54 4.90
C THR A 48 5.20 -1.88 4.20
N GLY A 49 6.01 -2.86 4.61
CA GLY A 49 5.90 -4.21 4.12
C GLY A 49 4.75 -4.96 4.75
N CYS A 50 4.34 -6.05 4.12
CA CYS A 50 3.28 -6.90 4.63
C CYS A 50 3.68 -7.71 5.88
N GLY A 51 4.96 -7.69 6.26
CA GLY A 51 5.46 -8.44 7.41
C GLY A 51 5.90 -9.85 7.05
N ASP A 52 6.12 -10.10 5.75
CA ASP A 52 6.44 -11.41 5.22
C ASP A 52 5.28 -12.39 5.41
N CYS A 53 5.44 -13.65 5.03
CA CYS A 53 4.36 -14.63 5.15
C CYS A 53 4.34 -15.25 6.55
N PRO A 54 3.16 -15.36 7.18
CA PRO A 54 1.80 -15.11 6.67
C PRO A 54 1.32 -13.67 6.72
N GLY A 55 2.14 -12.72 7.17
CA GLY A 55 1.82 -11.31 7.13
C GLY A 55 1.42 -10.71 8.47
N LEU A 56 1.75 -9.43 8.63
CA LEU A 56 1.49 -8.65 9.84
C LEU A 56 0.91 -7.28 9.49
N VAL A 57 0.06 -7.22 8.44
CA VAL A 57 -0.42 -5.94 7.89
C VAL A 57 -1.17 -5.13 8.95
N LEU A 58 -2.16 -5.75 9.61
CA LEU A 58 -2.98 -5.01 10.57
C LEU A 58 -2.17 -4.52 11.78
N PRO A 59 -1.34 -5.36 12.43
CA PRO A 59 -0.48 -4.87 13.51
C PRO A 59 0.48 -3.76 13.08
N ARG A 60 1.05 -3.87 11.88
CA ARG A 60 1.96 -2.82 11.36
C ARG A 60 1.24 -1.52 11.11
N LEU A 61 0.03 -1.56 10.56
CA LEU A 61 -0.76 -0.37 10.35
C LEU A 61 -1.18 0.29 11.67
N ASP A 62 -1.47 -0.50 12.70
CA ASP A 62 -1.75 0.06 14.02
C ASP A 62 -0.54 0.83 14.57
N LEU A 63 0.66 0.27 14.43
CA LEU A 63 1.88 0.94 14.87
C LEU A 63 2.15 2.18 14.03
N GLU A 64 1.94 2.11 12.72
CA GLU A 64 2.12 3.25 11.82
C GLU A 64 1.15 4.38 12.16
N LYS A 65 -0.09 4.04 12.51
CA LYS A 65 -1.06 5.04 12.92
C LYS A 65 -0.62 5.76 14.19
N MET A 66 -0.04 5.04 15.14
CA MET A 66 0.50 5.67 16.35
C MET A 66 1.61 6.68 16.02
N VAL A 67 2.51 6.31 15.09
CA VAL A 67 3.57 7.21 14.65
C VAL A 67 2.99 8.44 13.95
N MET A 68 2.05 8.22 13.02
CA MET A 68 1.42 9.33 12.30
C MET A 68 0.66 10.27 13.22
N ASP A 69 -0.08 9.73 14.19
CA ASP A 69 -0.82 10.54 15.14
C ASP A 69 0.12 11.40 16.00
N SER A 70 1.29 10.86 16.36
CA SER A 70 2.29 11.61 17.13
C SER A 70 2.89 12.76 16.33
N LEU A 71 2.88 12.68 15.01
CA LEU A 71 3.39 13.70 14.10
C LEU A 71 2.30 14.57 13.48
N ASP A 72 1.05 14.33 13.86
CA ASP A 72 -0.12 15.02 13.32
C ASP A 72 -0.22 14.86 11.79
N VAL A 73 0.00 13.64 11.30
CA VAL A 73 -0.07 13.29 9.89
C VAL A 73 -1.25 12.34 9.66
N GLY A 74 -2.05 12.60 8.64
CA GLY A 74 -3.13 11.71 8.23
C GLY A 74 -2.91 11.17 6.82
N PHE A 75 -3.76 10.24 6.40
CA PHE A 75 -3.74 9.74 5.03
C PHE A 75 -5.18 9.56 4.53
N ASP A 76 -5.33 9.63 3.21
CA ASP A 76 -6.65 9.65 2.57
C ASP A 76 -7.01 8.35 1.87
N ALA A 77 -6.01 7.52 1.54
CA ALA A 77 -6.20 6.23 0.90
C ALA A 77 -5.02 5.31 1.19
N LEU A 78 -5.28 4.00 1.16
CA LEU A 78 -4.24 2.98 1.29
C LEU A 78 -4.19 2.17 0.00
N TYR A 79 -2.99 1.91 -0.50
CA TYR A 79 -2.78 1.09 -1.67
C TYR A 79 -1.97 -0.14 -1.30
N PHE A 80 -2.42 -1.30 -1.76
CA PHE A 80 -1.54 -2.47 -1.80
C PHE A 80 -0.77 -2.44 -3.11
N GLY A 81 0.53 -2.57 -3.05
CA GLY A 81 1.36 -2.57 -4.23
C GLY A 81 1.00 -3.68 -5.21
N THR A 82 1.30 -3.49 -6.49
CA THR A 82 1.10 -4.54 -7.50
C THR A 82 1.86 -5.81 -7.13
N CYS A 83 2.97 -5.69 -6.37
CA CYS A 83 3.72 -6.83 -5.86
C CYS A 83 2.87 -7.75 -4.97
N VAL A 84 1.96 -7.21 -4.16
CA VAL A 84 1.04 -8.01 -3.36
C VAL A 84 0.09 -8.79 -4.27
N LYS A 85 -0.44 -8.13 -5.29
CA LYS A 85 -1.32 -8.75 -6.29
C LYS A 85 -0.59 -9.88 -7.03
N LYS A 86 0.66 -9.63 -7.40
CA LYS A 86 1.51 -10.63 -8.05
C LYS A 86 1.80 -11.81 -7.12
N ALA A 87 2.07 -11.55 -5.85
CA ALA A 87 2.31 -12.60 -4.86
C ALA A 87 1.09 -13.50 -4.69
N LYS A 88 -0.11 -12.92 -4.66
CA LYS A 88 -1.37 -13.70 -4.59
C LYS A 88 -1.53 -14.58 -5.82
N ALA A 89 -1.19 -14.07 -7.00
CA ALA A 89 -1.38 -14.80 -8.26
C ALA A 89 -0.32 -15.88 -8.49
N MET A 90 0.93 -15.64 -8.10
CA MET A 90 2.06 -16.46 -8.51
C MET A 90 2.80 -17.16 -7.38
N MET A 91 2.68 -16.72 -6.15
CA MET A 91 3.47 -17.21 -5.03
C MET A 91 2.63 -17.79 -3.89
N ASN A 92 1.33 -18.02 -4.12
CA ASN A 92 0.41 -18.56 -3.11
C ASN A 92 0.45 -17.78 -1.79
N CYS A 93 0.44 -16.46 -1.88
CA CYS A 93 0.42 -15.62 -0.70
C CYS A 93 -0.74 -16.04 0.22
N PRO A 94 -0.49 -16.40 1.49
CA PRO A 94 -1.53 -16.91 2.38
C PRO A 94 -2.44 -15.83 2.94
N MET A 95 -2.15 -14.57 2.70
CA MET A 95 -2.90 -13.46 3.25
C MET A 95 -4.31 -13.40 2.68
N ASN A 96 -5.32 -13.26 3.54
CA ASN A 96 -6.70 -13.03 3.13
C ASN A 96 -6.86 -11.56 2.76
N LEU A 97 -6.48 -11.21 1.53
CA LEU A 97 -6.41 -9.83 1.08
C LEU A 97 -7.76 -9.11 1.15
N GLU A 98 -8.83 -9.78 0.70
CA GLU A 98 -10.16 -9.17 0.73
C GLU A 98 -10.63 -8.86 2.15
N GLY A 99 -10.43 -9.80 3.06
CA GLY A 99 -10.78 -9.60 4.47
C GLY A 99 -9.95 -8.51 5.13
N ILE A 100 -8.68 -8.44 4.80
CA ILE A 100 -7.78 -7.41 5.33
C ILE A 100 -8.17 -6.04 4.80
N CYS A 101 -8.48 -5.91 3.51
CA CYS A 101 -8.94 -4.65 2.94
C CYS A 101 -10.23 -4.16 3.63
N ALA A 102 -11.18 -5.06 3.84
CA ALA A 102 -12.43 -4.71 4.51
C ALA A 102 -12.20 -4.22 5.95
N LYS A 103 -11.31 -4.87 6.67
CA LYS A 103 -10.96 -4.46 8.05
C LYS A 103 -10.26 -3.12 8.10
N ILE A 104 -9.40 -2.84 7.13
CA ILE A 104 -8.70 -1.56 7.05
C ILE A 104 -9.69 -0.43 6.76
N GLU A 105 -10.61 -0.64 5.81
CA GLU A 105 -11.63 0.36 5.50
C GLU A 105 -12.50 0.66 6.71
N GLU A 106 -12.90 -0.37 7.44
CA GLU A 106 -13.70 -0.23 8.65
C GLU A 106 -12.94 0.50 9.75
N LYS A 107 -11.68 0.11 9.98
CA LYS A 107 -10.90 0.58 11.13
C LYS A 107 -10.36 2.00 10.91
N PHE A 108 -9.89 2.31 9.71
CA PHE A 108 -9.25 3.58 9.42
C PHE A 108 -10.14 4.55 8.63
N GLY A 109 -11.25 4.08 8.10
CA GLY A 109 -12.21 4.92 7.38
C GLY A 109 -11.68 5.47 6.06
N VAL A 110 -10.76 4.77 5.40
CA VAL A 110 -10.16 5.18 4.13
C VAL A 110 -10.38 4.11 3.07
N PRO A 111 -10.47 4.49 1.78
CA PRO A 111 -10.56 3.50 0.72
C PRO A 111 -9.24 2.73 0.57
N VAL A 112 -9.34 1.46 0.20
CA VAL A 112 -8.21 0.59 -0.04
C VAL A 112 -8.23 0.12 -1.49
N ILE A 113 -7.14 0.35 -2.20
CA ILE A 113 -7.00 -0.01 -3.62
C ILE A 113 -5.87 -1.03 -3.76
N VAL A 114 -6.11 -2.10 -4.50
CA VAL A 114 -5.10 -3.13 -4.76
C VAL A 114 -4.48 -2.89 -6.13
N GLY A 115 -3.15 -2.71 -6.15
CA GLY A 115 -2.39 -2.42 -7.35
C GLY A 115 -1.98 -0.97 -7.43
N THR A 116 -0.72 -0.72 -7.78
CA THR A 116 -0.17 0.64 -7.88
C THR A 116 0.37 0.95 -9.28
N HIS A 117 0.83 -0.07 -10.00
CA HIS A 117 1.42 0.09 -11.33
C HIS A 117 1.23 -1.20 -12.13
N ASP A 118 1.57 -1.14 -13.41
CA ASP A 118 1.60 -2.33 -14.26
C ASP A 118 2.99 -3.00 -14.14
N TYR A 119 3.00 -4.31 -14.33
CA TYR A 119 4.26 -5.05 -14.31
C TYR A 119 4.81 -5.15 -15.71
#